data_716310d56fe4eb58e11711d9d3dfb1f2
#
_entry.id   716310d56fe4eb58e11711d9d3dfb1f2
#
_cell.length_a   1.000
_cell.length_b   1.000
_cell.length_c   1.000
_cell.angle_alpha   90.00
_cell.angle_beta   90.00
_cell.angle_gamma   90.00
#
_symmetry.space_group_name_H-M   'P 1'
#
loop_
_entity.id
_entity.type
_entity.pdbx_description
1 polymer ?
#
loop_
_entity_poly.entity_id
_entity_poly.type
_entity_poly.pdbx_seq_one_letter_code
_entity_poly.pdbx_strand_id
1 'polypeptide(L)'
;EENTEKEKGIIAQEINMYRDSPDYIVGMNAIDLLYHNNPIKNDIAGSVESIGAITADTLKLCHRTFYHPSNMVITVVGDLDPEEIAELVEEGFLGKTSSEAPKRIFDPEPPTVRGTEICTEMDVAMPLFSIAFKDSPCREMPGAVRGVGLPPEELVKREVAGTVAKNILFGHTSPFYETLYNQGLINSEFYADYDIDHTYAMASLGGESPDPMQVKAFLQDYLIKTKKEGLDRESFERIRNAASGKLLKRFNVPESLGKMFSVSFLQGVDPFDYFEAYGKISYNDVMSLFEEVYFGDMVTSVVKGRSV
;
A
#
# COMPACT_ATOMS: atom_id res chain seq x y z
N GLU A 1 -31.02 1.74 16.25
CA GLU A 1 -30.81 0.28 16.34
C GLU A 1 -31.31 -0.42 15.07
N GLU A 2 -32.55 -0.20 14.66
CA GLU A 2 -33.13 -0.79 13.42
C GLU A 2 -32.29 -0.51 12.18
N ASN A 3 -31.84 0.73 11.97
CA ASN A 3 -30.96 1.08 10.85
C ASN A 3 -29.60 0.37 10.94
N THR A 4 -29.05 0.20 12.14
CA THR A 4 -27.78 -0.54 12.34
C THR A 4 -27.93 -2.00 11.93
N GLU A 5 -29.02 -2.65 12.28
CA GLU A 5 -29.26 -4.06 11.90
C GLU A 5 -29.49 -4.22 10.40
N LYS A 6 -30.16 -3.26 9.77
CA LYS A 6 -30.32 -3.25 8.31
C LYS A 6 -28.98 -3.11 7.57
N GLU A 7 -28.12 -2.17 8.02
CA GLU A 7 -26.81 -1.95 7.42
C GLU A 7 -25.88 -3.16 7.56
N LYS A 8 -25.94 -3.89 8.67
CA LYS A 8 -25.19 -5.14 8.83
C LYS A 8 -25.45 -6.14 7.70
N GLY A 9 -26.73 -6.26 7.26
CA GLY A 9 -27.08 -7.12 6.14
C GLY A 9 -26.45 -6.69 4.81
N ILE A 10 -26.37 -5.38 4.57
CA ILE A 10 -25.76 -4.81 3.36
C ILE A 10 -24.26 -5.04 3.39
N ILE A 11 -23.60 -4.71 4.51
CA ILE A 11 -22.15 -4.88 4.67
C ILE A 11 -21.76 -6.36 4.63
N ALA A 12 -22.59 -7.27 5.17
CA ALA A 12 -22.34 -8.70 5.08
C ALA A 12 -22.32 -9.21 3.62
N GLN A 13 -23.17 -8.64 2.74
CA GLN A 13 -23.16 -8.95 1.31
C GLN A 13 -21.89 -8.41 0.64
N GLU A 14 -21.45 -7.21 1.01
CA GLU A 14 -20.21 -6.62 0.51
C GLU A 14 -18.98 -7.45 0.93
N ILE A 15 -18.90 -7.85 2.20
CA ILE A 15 -17.84 -8.74 2.70
C ILE A 15 -17.81 -10.06 1.89
N ASN A 16 -18.97 -10.67 1.65
CA ASN A 16 -19.02 -11.89 0.86
C ASN A 16 -18.59 -11.67 -0.59
N MET A 17 -18.92 -10.52 -1.19
CA MET A 17 -18.45 -10.15 -2.52
C MET A 17 -16.92 -10.09 -2.59
N TYR A 18 -16.26 -9.50 -1.60
CA TYR A 18 -14.78 -9.48 -1.52
C TYR A 18 -14.21 -10.89 -1.29
N ARG A 19 -14.86 -11.73 -0.47
CA ARG A 19 -14.44 -13.11 -0.24
C ARG A 19 -14.55 -14.00 -1.49
N ASP A 20 -15.43 -13.65 -2.42
CA ASP A 20 -15.59 -14.33 -3.70
C ASP A 20 -14.67 -13.78 -4.81
N SER A 21 -13.86 -12.75 -4.51
CA SER A 21 -12.89 -12.15 -5.43
C SER A 21 -11.51 -12.80 -5.28
N PRO A 22 -11.03 -13.56 -6.28
CA PRO A 22 -9.72 -14.20 -6.22
C PRO A 22 -8.56 -13.21 -6.10
N ASP A 23 -8.64 -12.06 -6.79
CA ASP A 23 -7.64 -10.99 -6.74
C ASP A 23 -7.54 -10.40 -5.34
N TYR A 24 -8.68 -10.19 -4.68
CA TYR A 24 -8.71 -9.70 -3.32
C TYR A 24 -8.08 -10.72 -2.35
N ILE A 25 -8.47 -11.98 -2.45
CA ILE A 25 -7.99 -13.06 -1.58
C ILE A 25 -6.49 -13.29 -1.75
N VAL A 26 -5.97 -13.31 -2.98
CA VAL A 26 -4.53 -13.54 -3.20
C VAL A 26 -3.68 -12.41 -2.58
N GLY A 27 -4.16 -11.16 -2.66
CA GLY A 27 -3.49 -10.01 -2.05
C GLY A 27 -3.56 -10.02 -0.52
N MET A 28 -4.76 -10.19 0.06
CA MET A 28 -4.95 -10.22 1.50
C MET A 28 -4.18 -11.36 2.18
N ASN A 29 -4.14 -12.53 1.55
CA ASN A 29 -3.34 -13.66 2.03
C ASN A 29 -1.84 -13.33 2.07
N ALA A 30 -1.31 -12.61 1.07
CA ALA A 30 0.08 -12.20 1.07
C ALA A 30 0.37 -11.21 2.21
N ILE A 31 -0.51 -10.24 2.44
CA ILE A 31 -0.39 -9.27 3.53
C ILE A 31 -0.46 -9.98 4.90
N ASP A 32 -1.38 -10.93 5.06
CA ASP A 32 -1.52 -11.70 6.30
C ASP A 32 -0.29 -12.56 6.60
N LEU A 33 0.37 -13.10 5.57
CA LEU A 33 1.65 -13.81 5.72
C LEU A 33 2.80 -12.87 6.13
N LEU A 34 2.80 -11.62 5.65
CA LEU A 34 3.87 -10.65 5.94
C LEU A 34 3.86 -10.18 7.40
N TYR A 35 2.68 -9.91 7.99
CA TYR A 35 2.59 -9.16 9.24
C TYR A 35 2.04 -10.02 10.39
N HIS A 36 2.71 -9.91 11.56
CA HIS A 36 2.25 -10.55 12.80
C HIS A 36 1.20 -9.70 13.52
N ASN A 37 1.49 -8.44 13.75
CA ASN A 37 0.72 -7.55 14.64
C ASN A 37 0.18 -6.31 13.93
N ASN A 38 0.81 -5.90 12.80
CA ASN A 38 0.41 -4.67 12.11
C ASN A 38 -1.04 -4.75 11.62
N PRO A 39 -1.88 -3.73 11.92
CA PRO A 39 -3.29 -3.69 11.51
C PRO A 39 -3.52 -3.76 9.99
N ILE A 40 -2.52 -3.48 9.15
CA ILE A 40 -2.64 -3.58 7.70
C ILE A 40 -3.11 -4.96 7.22
N LYS A 41 -2.84 -6.02 7.99
CA LYS A 41 -3.30 -7.38 7.69
C LYS A 41 -4.80 -7.59 7.92
N ASN A 42 -5.44 -6.70 8.66
CA ASN A 42 -6.87 -6.82 8.94
C ASN A 42 -7.68 -6.28 7.77
N ASP A 43 -8.64 -7.05 7.32
CA ASP A 43 -9.61 -6.58 6.35
C ASP A 43 -10.37 -5.37 6.91
N ILE A 44 -10.37 -4.26 6.19
CA ILE A 44 -11.03 -3.03 6.61
C ILE A 44 -12.56 -3.20 6.70
N ALA A 45 -13.13 -4.07 5.88
CA ALA A 45 -14.56 -4.43 5.94
C ALA A 45 -14.88 -5.32 7.16
N GLY A 46 -13.87 -5.93 7.76
CA GLY A 46 -14.03 -6.88 8.85
C GLY A 46 -14.54 -8.24 8.40
N SER A 47 -15.26 -8.92 9.26
CA SER A 47 -15.93 -10.19 8.98
C SER A 47 -17.42 -10.12 9.33
N VAL A 48 -18.22 -11.02 8.79
CA VAL A 48 -19.65 -11.12 9.13
C VAL A 48 -19.85 -11.27 10.64
N GLU A 49 -18.94 -11.99 11.32
CA GLU A 49 -18.96 -12.17 12.77
C GLU A 49 -18.62 -10.86 13.48
N SER A 50 -17.60 -10.14 13.03
CA SER A 50 -17.16 -8.88 13.66
C SER A 50 -18.20 -7.78 13.52
N ILE A 51 -18.81 -7.62 12.33
CA ILE A 51 -19.88 -6.64 12.14
C ILE A 51 -21.13 -7.00 12.93
N GLY A 52 -21.41 -8.29 13.14
CA GLY A 52 -22.50 -8.79 13.99
C GLY A 52 -22.41 -8.25 15.41
N ALA A 53 -21.21 -8.05 15.95
CA ALA A 53 -20.96 -7.54 17.29
C ALA A 53 -21.10 -6.00 17.41
N ILE A 54 -21.16 -5.26 16.29
CA ILE A 54 -21.28 -3.80 16.31
C ILE A 54 -22.70 -3.40 16.77
N THR A 55 -22.77 -2.49 17.74
CA THR A 55 -24.02 -1.92 18.26
C THR A 55 -24.17 -0.45 17.86
N ALA A 56 -25.38 0.08 17.96
CA ALA A 56 -25.60 1.52 17.78
C ALA A 56 -24.77 2.38 18.74
N ASP A 57 -24.50 1.90 19.95
CA ASP A 57 -23.67 2.61 20.92
C ASP A 57 -22.19 2.56 20.54
N THR A 58 -21.70 1.46 19.96
CA THR A 58 -20.36 1.39 19.36
C THR A 58 -20.19 2.42 18.25
N LEU A 59 -21.17 2.53 17.34
CA LEU A 59 -21.14 3.53 16.26
C LEU A 59 -21.13 4.95 16.79
N LYS A 60 -21.96 5.25 17.79
CA LYS A 60 -21.98 6.58 18.45
C LYS A 60 -20.65 6.89 19.14
N LEU A 61 -20.03 5.88 19.78
CA LEU A 61 -18.72 6.03 20.40
C LEU A 61 -17.66 6.36 19.35
N CYS A 62 -17.58 5.58 18.25
CA CYS A 62 -16.68 5.83 17.15
C CYS A 62 -16.89 7.22 16.54
N HIS A 63 -18.16 7.61 16.30
CA HIS A 63 -18.47 8.92 15.77
C HIS A 63 -17.96 10.05 16.70
N ARG A 64 -18.23 9.98 17.99
CA ARG A 64 -17.76 11.00 18.96
C ARG A 64 -16.23 11.04 19.08
N THR A 65 -15.57 9.89 18.92
CA THR A 65 -14.12 9.79 19.08
C THR A 65 -13.36 10.26 17.84
N PHE A 66 -13.83 9.92 16.65
CA PHE A 66 -13.07 10.12 15.41
C PHE A 66 -13.60 11.25 14.53
N TYR A 67 -14.91 11.52 14.54
CA TYR A 67 -15.52 12.56 13.70
C TYR A 67 -15.56 13.89 14.44
N HIS A 68 -14.38 14.47 14.56
CA HIS A 68 -14.17 15.70 15.32
C HIS A 68 -13.30 16.66 14.51
N PRO A 69 -13.55 17.99 14.51
CA PRO A 69 -12.79 18.96 13.71
C PRO A 69 -11.27 18.84 13.87
N SER A 70 -10.77 18.56 15.08
CA SER A 70 -9.34 18.39 15.35
C SER A 70 -8.75 17.08 14.80
N ASN A 71 -9.56 16.16 14.29
CA ASN A 71 -9.14 14.88 13.71
C ASN A 71 -9.54 14.75 12.23
N MET A 72 -9.83 15.87 11.57
CA MET A 72 -10.30 15.91 10.18
C MET A 72 -9.44 16.86 9.35
N VAL A 73 -9.29 16.57 8.08
CA VAL A 73 -8.75 17.46 7.06
C VAL A 73 -9.79 17.63 5.97
N ILE A 74 -9.95 18.86 5.51
CA ILE A 74 -10.79 19.21 4.37
C ILE A 74 -9.89 19.77 3.29
N THR A 75 -9.90 19.14 2.13
CA THR A 75 -9.16 19.59 0.96
C THR A 75 -10.14 19.92 -0.14
N VAL A 76 -10.05 21.14 -0.65
CA VAL A 76 -10.90 21.62 -1.74
C VAL A 76 -10.00 22.06 -2.89
N VAL A 77 -10.26 21.55 -4.08
CA VAL A 77 -9.45 21.84 -5.28
C VAL A 77 -10.36 22.26 -6.41
N GLY A 78 -10.10 23.43 -6.98
CA GLY A 78 -10.90 23.99 -8.08
C GLY A 78 -10.52 25.43 -8.38
N ASP A 79 -11.29 26.07 -9.25
CA ASP A 79 -11.22 27.51 -9.50
C ASP A 79 -12.10 28.22 -8.47
N LEU A 80 -11.54 28.50 -7.30
CA LEU A 80 -12.25 28.97 -6.11
C LEU A 80 -11.44 30.07 -5.43
N ASP A 81 -12.14 30.90 -4.67
CA ASP A 81 -11.49 31.79 -3.72
C ASP A 81 -11.20 31.03 -2.41
N PRO A 82 -9.92 30.88 -2.02
CA PRO A 82 -9.56 30.15 -0.80
C PRO A 82 -10.13 30.78 0.48
N GLU A 83 -10.27 32.12 0.51
CA GLU A 83 -10.76 32.86 1.67
C GLU A 83 -12.26 32.61 1.86
N GLU A 84 -13.07 32.66 0.79
CA GLU A 84 -14.48 32.31 0.84
C GLU A 84 -14.72 30.87 1.30
N ILE A 85 -13.90 29.93 0.84
CA ILE A 85 -14.01 28.53 1.26
C ILE A 85 -13.63 28.36 2.73
N ALA A 86 -12.58 29.04 3.19
CA ALA A 86 -12.19 29.01 4.60
C ALA A 86 -13.32 29.54 5.50
N GLU A 87 -13.94 30.66 5.15
CA GLU A 87 -15.07 31.22 5.89
C GLU A 87 -16.26 30.27 5.96
N LEU A 88 -16.62 29.62 4.83
CA LEU A 88 -17.70 28.63 4.79
C LEU A 88 -17.43 27.41 5.68
N VAL A 89 -16.16 26.95 5.70
CA VAL A 89 -15.74 25.83 6.55
C VAL A 89 -15.81 26.26 8.02
N GLU A 90 -15.31 27.43 8.38
CA GLU A 90 -15.36 27.96 9.74
C GLU A 90 -16.80 28.12 10.24
N GLU A 91 -17.69 28.68 9.43
CA GLU A 91 -19.13 28.77 9.76
C GLU A 91 -19.75 27.39 10.01
N GLY A 92 -19.41 26.39 9.19
CA GLY A 92 -19.91 25.01 9.33
C GLY A 92 -19.47 24.32 10.63
N PHE A 93 -18.39 24.80 11.24
CA PHE A 93 -17.85 24.26 12.51
C PHE A 93 -18.10 25.19 13.72
N LEU A 94 -18.81 26.29 13.55
CA LEU A 94 -19.16 27.18 14.67
C LEU A 94 -19.85 26.41 15.80
N GLY A 95 -19.36 26.62 17.04
CA GLY A 95 -19.89 25.98 18.24
C GLY A 95 -19.45 24.53 18.45
N LYS A 96 -18.67 23.93 17.58
CA LYS A 96 -18.04 22.63 17.83
C LYS A 96 -16.78 22.83 18.67
N THR A 97 -16.72 22.12 19.79
CA THR A 97 -15.55 22.17 20.68
C THR A 97 -14.43 21.29 20.17
N SER A 98 -13.18 21.74 20.36
CA SER A 98 -12.00 20.94 20.10
C SER A 98 -11.90 19.81 21.14
N SER A 99 -11.52 18.61 20.71
CA SER A 99 -11.14 17.50 21.59
C SER A 99 -9.71 17.06 21.31
N GLU A 100 -9.11 16.33 22.25
CA GLU A 100 -7.80 15.73 22.04
C GLU A 100 -7.91 14.67 20.90
N ALA A 101 -7.00 14.72 19.93
CA ALA A 101 -6.96 13.73 18.86
C ALA A 101 -6.71 12.32 19.43
N PRO A 102 -7.37 11.28 18.88
CA PRO A 102 -7.16 9.92 19.31
C PRO A 102 -5.69 9.50 19.18
N LYS A 103 -5.16 8.87 20.21
CA LYS A 103 -3.79 8.34 20.19
C LYS A 103 -3.77 7.01 19.45
N ARG A 104 -2.94 6.92 18.42
CA ARG A 104 -2.70 5.64 17.74
C ARG A 104 -1.73 4.81 18.57
N ILE A 105 -2.07 3.54 18.78
CA ILE A 105 -1.23 2.56 19.49
C ILE A 105 -0.98 1.42 18.52
N PHE A 106 0.29 1.12 18.28
CA PHE A 106 0.72 -0.01 17.47
C PHE A 106 1.51 -0.98 18.33
N ASP A 107 1.17 -2.25 18.21
CA ASP A 107 1.98 -3.31 18.79
C ASP A 107 3.30 -3.41 18.02
N PRO A 108 4.42 -3.77 18.69
CA PRO A 108 5.68 -4.01 18.02
C PRO A 108 5.52 -5.08 16.94
N GLU A 109 5.91 -4.75 15.72
CA GLU A 109 5.90 -5.68 14.60
C GLU A 109 7.23 -6.41 14.50
N PRO A 110 7.28 -7.76 14.56
CA PRO A 110 8.50 -8.52 14.33
C PRO A 110 9.05 -8.28 12.92
N PRO A 111 10.38 -8.27 12.75
CA PRO A 111 10.98 -8.10 11.43
C PRO A 111 10.77 -9.31 10.52
N THR A 112 10.44 -10.46 11.07
CA THR A 112 10.19 -11.71 10.32
C THR A 112 8.78 -11.76 9.78
N VAL A 113 8.54 -12.56 8.75
CA VAL A 113 7.21 -12.86 8.25
C VAL A 113 6.50 -13.89 9.11
N ARG A 114 5.16 -13.86 9.13
CA ARG A 114 4.31 -14.79 9.89
C ARG A 114 4.26 -16.19 9.25
N GLY A 115 4.35 -16.24 7.93
CA GLY A 115 4.36 -17.47 7.15
C GLY A 115 4.98 -17.21 5.78
N THR A 116 5.31 -18.26 5.05
CA THR A 116 6.03 -18.12 3.75
C THR A 116 5.16 -18.42 2.55
N GLU A 117 4.18 -19.29 2.68
CA GLU A 117 3.33 -19.70 1.55
C GLU A 117 1.90 -20.02 1.99
N ILE A 118 0.95 -19.68 1.13
CA ILE A 118 -0.45 -20.08 1.24
C ILE A 118 -1.01 -20.38 -0.16
N CYS A 119 -1.82 -21.43 -0.25
CA CYS A 119 -2.53 -21.78 -1.46
C CYS A 119 -4.02 -21.93 -1.15
N THR A 120 -4.85 -21.15 -1.85
CA THR A 120 -6.31 -21.17 -1.69
C THR A 120 -6.95 -21.71 -2.97
N GLU A 121 -7.96 -22.55 -2.84
CA GLU A 121 -8.73 -23.08 -3.98
C GLU A 121 -10.01 -22.27 -4.18
N MET A 122 -10.16 -21.69 -5.36
CA MET A 122 -11.34 -20.93 -5.77
C MET A 122 -11.74 -21.31 -7.20
N ASP A 123 -12.88 -20.82 -7.65
CA ASP A 123 -13.34 -21.03 -9.03
C ASP A 123 -12.67 -20.00 -9.95
N VAL A 124 -11.49 -20.36 -10.47
CA VAL A 124 -10.68 -19.52 -11.37
C VAL A 124 -10.28 -20.30 -12.61
N ALA A 125 -10.28 -19.62 -13.76
CA ALA A 125 -9.86 -20.18 -15.03
C ALA A 125 -8.32 -20.28 -15.14
N MET A 126 -7.61 -19.35 -14.53
CA MET A 126 -6.15 -19.28 -14.47
C MET A 126 -5.72 -19.02 -13.02
N PRO A 127 -4.65 -19.65 -12.53
CA PRO A 127 -4.13 -19.33 -11.22
C PRO A 127 -3.69 -17.87 -11.09
N LEU A 128 -3.97 -17.29 -9.93
CA LEU A 128 -3.47 -15.97 -9.53
C LEU A 128 -2.36 -16.14 -8.50
N PHE A 129 -1.42 -15.21 -8.51
CA PHE A 129 -0.35 -15.21 -7.52
C PHE A 129 -0.08 -13.80 -6.99
N SER A 130 0.42 -13.74 -5.77
CA SER A 130 1.05 -12.56 -5.19
C SER A 130 2.31 -13.00 -4.46
N ILE A 131 3.44 -12.43 -4.84
CA ILE A 131 4.72 -12.58 -4.16
C ILE A 131 5.03 -11.24 -3.51
N ALA A 132 5.29 -11.25 -2.20
CA ALA A 132 5.56 -10.01 -1.50
C ALA A 132 6.79 -10.15 -0.60
N PHE A 133 7.48 -9.02 -0.40
CA PHE A 133 8.66 -8.88 0.43
C PHE A 133 8.35 -7.93 1.56
N LYS A 134 8.65 -8.35 2.80
CA LYS A 134 8.51 -7.49 3.95
C LYS A 134 9.64 -6.47 3.99
N ASP A 135 9.26 -5.21 3.93
CA ASP A 135 10.16 -4.15 4.30
C ASP A 135 9.89 -3.76 5.77
N SER A 136 10.93 -3.64 6.54
CA SER A 136 10.84 -3.31 7.97
C SER A 136 11.60 -2.03 8.29
N PRO A 137 11.16 -0.90 7.72
CA PRO A 137 11.90 0.36 7.84
C PRO A 137 11.99 0.89 9.27
N CYS A 138 11.06 0.47 10.14
CA CYS A 138 11.01 0.89 11.54
C CYS A 138 11.90 0.06 12.47
N ARG A 139 12.68 -0.90 11.93
CA ARG A 139 13.40 -1.91 12.72
C ARG A 139 14.45 -1.32 13.66
N GLU A 140 15.13 -0.26 13.26
CA GLU A 140 16.30 0.27 13.99
C GLU A 140 16.47 1.79 13.88
N MET A 141 15.42 2.56 13.58
CA MET A 141 15.59 4.01 13.47
C MET A 141 15.73 4.66 14.84
N PRO A 142 16.86 5.38 15.10
CA PRO A 142 17.00 6.21 16.28
C PRO A 142 15.91 7.29 16.25
N GLY A 143 15.00 7.27 17.21
CA GLY A 143 13.92 8.25 17.32
C GLY A 143 12.55 7.77 16.85
N ALA A 144 12.40 6.52 16.36
CA ALA A 144 11.09 5.93 16.20
C ALA A 144 10.41 5.84 17.56
N VAL A 145 9.53 6.79 17.83
CA VAL A 145 8.71 6.77 19.05
C VAL A 145 7.70 5.66 18.89
N ARG A 146 7.59 4.81 19.90
CA ARG A 146 6.64 3.70 19.94
C ARG A 146 5.24 4.22 19.54
N GLY A 147 4.73 3.76 18.38
CA GLY A 147 3.44 4.19 17.84
C GLY A 147 3.46 5.39 16.88
N VAL A 148 4.61 5.90 16.47
CA VAL A 148 4.70 7.02 15.52
C VAL A 148 5.27 6.58 14.16
N GLY A 149 6.07 5.50 14.12
CA GLY A 149 6.61 4.96 12.87
C GLY A 149 7.74 5.80 12.24
N LEU A 150 7.84 5.75 10.91
CA LEU A 150 8.85 6.49 10.14
C LEU A 150 8.64 7.99 10.21
N PRO A 151 9.72 8.78 10.35
CA PRO A 151 9.69 10.22 10.12
C PRO A 151 9.23 10.53 8.68
N PRO A 152 8.53 11.66 8.45
CA PRO A 152 8.03 12.03 7.12
C PRO A 152 9.12 12.07 6.03
N GLU A 153 10.29 12.62 6.33
CA GLU A 153 11.42 12.70 5.39
C GLU A 153 11.90 11.31 4.93
N GLU A 154 12.00 10.37 5.86
CA GLU A 154 12.43 9.01 5.57
C GLU A 154 11.35 8.23 4.82
N LEU A 155 10.08 8.48 5.12
CA LEU A 155 8.94 7.92 4.41
C LEU A 155 8.99 8.33 2.93
N VAL A 156 9.11 9.62 2.63
CA VAL A 156 9.19 10.15 1.26
C VAL A 156 10.40 9.58 0.52
N LYS A 157 11.58 9.61 1.16
CA LYS A 157 12.82 9.09 0.55
C LYS A 157 12.68 7.61 0.22
N ARG A 158 12.13 6.81 1.13
CA ARG A 158 11.98 5.37 0.96
C ARG A 158 10.93 5.04 -0.10
N GLU A 159 9.80 5.75 -0.13
CA GLU A 159 8.76 5.58 -1.15
C GLU A 159 9.29 5.90 -2.55
N VAL A 160 10.06 6.97 -2.70
CA VAL A 160 10.70 7.33 -3.97
C VAL A 160 11.70 6.27 -4.40
N ALA A 161 12.56 5.80 -3.49
CA ALA A 161 13.53 4.75 -3.78
C ALA A 161 12.84 3.43 -4.18
N GLY A 162 11.80 3.02 -3.44
CA GLY A 162 11.00 1.84 -3.73
C GLY A 162 10.28 1.92 -5.06
N THR A 163 9.67 3.06 -5.34
CA THR A 163 9.01 3.31 -6.64
C THR A 163 9.99 3.21 -7.81
N VAL A 164 11.20 3.76 -7.67
CA VAL A 164 12.22 3.67 -8.73
C VAL A 164 12.73 2.24 -8.85
N ALA A 165 13.08 1.57 -7.74
CA ALA A 165 13.55 0.20 -7.74
C ALA A 165 12.57 -0.77 -8.40
N LYS A 166 11.29 -0.74 -7.98
CA LYS A 166 10.27 -1.63 -8.54
C LYS A 166 10.07 -1.44 -10.05
N ASN A 167 10.11 -0.20 -10.53
CA ASN A 167 9.94 0.09 -11.95
C ASN A 167 11.15 -0.33 -12.79
N ILE A 168 12.37 -0.27 -12.25
CA ILE A 168 13.57 -0.81 -12.91
C ILE A 168 13.46 -2.33 -13.01
N LEU A 169 13.07 -2.98 -11.90
CA LEU A 169 13.03 -4.44 -11.79
C LEU A 169 11.86 -5.06 -12.58
N PHE A 170 10.67 -4.49 -12.45
CA PHE A 170 9.41 -5.15 -12.84
C PHE A 170 8.51 -4.30 -13.73
N GLY A 171 8.90 -3.08 -14.09
CA GLY A 171 8.14 -2.26 -15.03
C GLY A 171 7.99 -2.93 -16.39
N HIS A 172 6.98 -2.57 -17.18
CA HIS A 172 6.68 -3.17 -18.50
C HIS A 172 7.84 -3.14 -19.50
N THR A 173 8.86 -2.33 -19.26
CA THR A 173 10.08 -2.27 -20.09
C THR A 173 11.28 -2.97 -19.44
N SER A 174 11.05 -3.72 -18.36
CA SER A 174 12.12 -4.46 -17.69
C SER A 174 12.38 -5.80 -18.36
N PRO A 175 13.60 -6.31 -18.31
CA PRO A 175 13.91 -7.66 -18.80
C PRO A 175 13.09 -8.76 -18.10
N PHE A 176 12.72 -8.55 -16.84
CA PHE A 176 11.85 -9.46 -16.10
C PHE A 176 10.47 -9.59 -16.76
N TYR A 177 9.79 -8.44 -16.93
CA TYR A 177 8.46 -8.42 -17.54
C TYR A 177 8.49 -8.96 -18.96
N GLU A 178 9.39 -8.47 -19.79
CA GLU A 178 9.50 -8.85 -21.21
C GLU A 178 9.73 -10.36 -21.37
N THR A 179 10.63 -10.93 -20.56
CA THR A 179 10.93 -12.37 -20.61
C THR A 179 9.72 -13.22 -20.26
N LEU A 180 9.07 -12.93 -19.13
CA LEU A 180 7.94 -13.72 -18.66
C LEU A 180 6.70 -13.54 -19.53
N TYR A 181 6.47 -12.33 -20.04
CA TYR A 181 5.37 -12.04 -20.96
C TYR A 181 5.52 -12.81 -22.28
N ASN A 182 6.73 -12.78 -22.86
CA ASN A 182 7.03 -13.50 -24.11
C ASN A 182 6.96 -15.03 -23.95
N GLN A 183 7.20 -15.53 -22.73
CA GLN A 183 7.05 -16.96 -22.40
C GLN A 183 5.59 -17.34 -22.07
N GLY A 184 4.67 -16.38 -22.01
CA GLY A 184 3.29 -16.60 -21.61
C GLY A 184 3.12 -16.97 -20.12
N LEU A 185 4.12 -16.69 -19.29
CA LEU A 185 4.06 -16.94 -17.85
C LEU A 185 3.36 -15.84 -17.06
N ILE A 186 3.24 -14.65 -17.65
CA ILE A 186 2.42 -13.53 -17.16
C ILE A 186 1.68 -12.91 -18.33
N ASN A 187 0.65 -12.14 -18.03
CA ASN A 187 -0.15 -11.38 -19.02
C ASN A 187 -0.18 -9.88 -18.66
N SER A 188 -1.10 -9.14 -19.28
CA SER A 188 -1.26 -7.69 -19.03
C SER A 188 -1.74 -7.34 -17.63
N GLU A 189 -2.29 -8.30 -16.88
CA GLU A 189 -2.75 -8.11 -15.51
C GLU A 189 -1.60 -8.16 -14.48
N PHE A 190 -0.37 -8.42 -14.95
CA PHE A 190 0.80 -8.38 -14.07
C PHE A 190 1.00 -6.99 -13.48
N TYR A 191 1.18 -6.94 -12.19
CA TYR A 191 1.47 -5.72 -11.44
C TYR A 191 2.71 -5.87 -10.56
N ALA A 192 3.31 -4.74 -10.23
CA ALA A 192 4.32 -4.65 -9.17
C ALA A 192 4.14 -3.33 -8.42
N ASP A 193 4.15 -3.38 -7.10
CA ASP A 193 3.95 -2.24 -6.24
C ASP A 193 4.95 -2.18 -5.09
N TYR A 194 5.12 -0.98 -4.56
CA TYR A 194 5.82 -0.72 -3.32
C TYR A 194 4.93 0.19 -2.48
N ASP A 195 4.39 -0.39 -1.43
CA ASP A 195 3.49 0.27 -0.51
C ASP A 195 4.21 0.59 0.79
N ILE A 196 4.04 1.82 1.28
CA ILE A 196 4.67 2.28 2.50
C ILE A 196 3.76 3.26 3.23
N ASP A 197 3.72 3.14 4.55
CA ASP A 197 3.21 4.14 5.47
C ASP A 197 4.12 4.18 6.71
N HIS A 198 3.83 5.04 7.67
CA HIS A 198 4.65 5.21 8.87
C HIS A 198 5.01 3.90 9.59
N THR A 199 4.14 2.91 9.58
CA THR A 199 4.26 1.69 10.39
C THR A 199 4.48 0.41 9.61
N TYR A 200 4.39 0.47 8.28
CA TYR A 200 4.61 -0.70 7.41
C TYR A 200 5.23 -0.30 6.08
N ALA A 201 5.90 -1.23 5.47
CA ALA A 201 6.27 -1.15 4.06
C ALA A 201 6.41 -2.56 3.48
N MET A 202 6.09 -2.68 2.20
CA MET A 202 6.20 -3.94 1.46
C MET A 202 6.39 -3.69 -0.04
N ALA A 203 7.14 -4.57 -0.68
CA ALA A 203 7.15 -4.69 -2.12
C ALA A 203 6.31 -5.90 -2.53
N SER A 204 5.50 -5.78 -3.56
CA SER A 204 4.68 -6.87 -4.06
C SER A 204 4.71 -6.94 -5.58
N LEU A 205 4.54 -8.14 -6.12
CA LEU A 205 4.27 -8.39 -7.52
C LEU A 205 3.29 -9.55 -7.66
N GLY A 206 2.45 -9.50 -8.68
CA GLY A 206 1.43 -10.53 -8.86
C GLY A 206 0.69 -10.40 -10.17
N GLY A 207 -0.36 -11.17 -10.31
CA GLY A 207 -1.21 -11.26 -11.47
C GLY A 207 -1.62 -12.69 -11.77
N GLU A 208 -2.00 -12.96 -13.00
CA GLU A 208 -2.34 -14.29 -13.48
C GLU A 208 -1.12 -15.00 -14.06
N SER A 209 -1.03 -16.32 -13.83
CA SER A 209 0.02 -17.16 -14.40
C SER A 209 -0.44 -18.60 -14.55
N PRO A 210 -0.15 -19.28 -15.67
CA PRO A 210 -0.35 -20.72 -15.77
C PRO A 210 0.55 -21.52 -14.81
N ASP A 211 1.68 -20.98 -14.41
CA ASP A 211 2.61 -21.57 -13.44
C ASP A 211 3.25 -20.52 -12.51
N PRO A 212 2.56 -20.14 -11.41
CA PRO A 212 3.08 -19.22 -10.41
C PRO A 212 4.42 -19.62 -9.81
N MET A 213 4.70 -20.93 -9.69
CA MET A 213 5.95 -21.40 -9.10
C MET A 213 7.13 -21.22 -10.05
N GLN A 214 6.91 -21.31 -11.36
CA GLN A 214 7.93 -20.98 -12.35
C GLN A 214 8.23 -19.49 -12.36
N VAL A 215 7.22 -18.63 -12.20
CA VAL A 215 7.41 -17.17 -12.01
C VAL A 215 8.26 -16.89 -10.78
N LYS A 216 7.97 -17.55 -9.64
CA LYS A 216 8.74 -17.42 -8.40
C LYS A 216 10.21 -17.84 -8.58
N ALA A 217 10.44 -18.97 -9.23
CA ALA A 217 11.80 -19.46 -9.50
C ALA A 217 12.59 -18.48 -10.38
N PHE A 218 11.95 -18.00 -11.47
CA PHE A 218 12.57 -17.01 -12.33
C PHE A 218 12.88 -15.70 -11.59
N LEU A 219 11.97 -15.25 -10.71
CA LEU A 219 12.17 -14.06 -9.86
C LEU A 219 13.43 -14.21 -9.00
N GLN A 220 13.59 -15.34 -8.33
CA GLN A 220 14.74 -15.58 -7.47
C GLN A 220 16.06 -15.52 -8.25
N ASP A 221 16.13 -16.18 -9.40
CA ASP A 221 17.31 -16.16 -10.27
C ASP A 221 17.59 -14.75 -10.81
N TYR A 222 16.54 -14.03 -11.22
CA TYR A 222 16.64 -12.67 -11.70
C TYR A 222 17.17 -11.70 -10.63
N LEU A 223 16.68 -11.79 -9.40
CA LEU A 223 17.17 -10.96 -8.29
C LEU A 223 18.63 -11.25 -7.97
N ILE A 224 19.04 -12.53 -7.92
CA ILE A 224 20.43 -12.92 -7.70
C ILE A 224 21.35 -12.40 -8.79
N LYS A 225 20.92 -12.49 -10.05
CA LYS A 225 21.65 -11.93 -11.19
C LYS A 225 21.79 -10.42 -11.06
N THR A 226 20.67 -9.71 -10.83
CA THR A 226 20.65 -8.26 -10.69
C THR A 226 21.51 -7.77 -9.54
N LYS A 227 21.58 -8.51 -8.42
CA LYS A 227 22.48 -8.16 -7.31
C LYS A 227 23.96 -8.19 -7.71
N LYS A 228 24.35 -9.13 -8.55
CA LYS A 228 25.74 -9.24 -9.05
C LYS A 228 26.09 -8.17 -10.07
N GLU A 229 25.15 -7.84 -10.94
CA GLU A 229 25.37 -6.92 -12.06
C GLU A 229 25.09 -5.46 -11.69
N GLY A 230 24.29 -5.22 -10.63
CA GLY A 230 23.71 -3.94 -10.27
C GLY A 230 22.45 -3.63 -11.07
N LEU A 231 21.69 -2.65 -10.60
CA LEU A 231 20.56 -2.10 -11.37
C LEU A 231 21.09 -1.33 -12.60
N ASP A 232 20.33 -1.37 -13.70
CA ASP A 232 20.73 -0.64 -14.89
C ASP A 232 20.71 0.89 -14.67
N ARG A 233 21.86 1.55 -14.85
CA ARG A 233 22.02 2.99 -14.60
C ARG A 233 21.26 3.85 -15.59
N GLU A 234 21.14 3.45 -16.83
CA GLU A 234 20.37 4.18 -17.83
C GLU A 234 18.87 4.12 -17.49
N SER A 235 18.39 2.94 -17.12
CA SER A 235 17.02 2.75 -16.61
C SER A 235 16.77 3.56 -15.34
N PHE A 236 17.74 3.64 -14.42
CA PHE A 236 17.59 4.48 -13.21
C PHE A 236 17.30 5.93 -13.58
N GLU A 237 18.12 6.56 -14.44
CA GLU A 237 17.92 7.96 -14.84
C GLU A 237 16.58 8.16 -15.57
N ARG A 238 16.27 7.26 -16.51
CA ARG A 238 15.03 7.30 -17.28
C ARG A 238 13.78 7.16 -16.40
N ILE A 239 13.79 6.19 -15.48
CA ILE A 239 12.64 5.88 -14.61
C ILE A 239 12.47 6.95 -13.55
N ARG A 240 13.55 7.44 -12.94
CA ARG A 240 13.50 8.57 -12.01
C ARG A 240 12.84 9.79 -12.66
N ASN A 241 13.27 10.16 -13.85
CA ASN A 241 12.71 11.30 -14.58
C ASN A 241 11.24 11.06 -14.99
N ALA A 242 10.91 9.85 -15.43
CA ALA A 242 9.53 9.49 -15.78
C ALA A 242 8.59 9.52 -14.56
N ALA A 243 9.05 9.07 -13.40
CA ALA A 243 8.27 9.11 -12.16
C ALA A 243 8.01 10.55 -11.71
N SER A 244 9.02 11.42 -11.76
CA SER A 244 8.86 12.86 -11.52
C SER A 244 7.85 13.49 -12.48
N GLY A 245 7.92 13.16 -13.79
CA GLY A 245 6.95 13.64 -14.77
C GLY A 245 5.53 13.11 -14.54
N LYS A 246 5.39 11.87 -14.04
CA LYS A 246 4.09 11.29 -13.67
C LYS A 246 3.50 12.00 -12.44
N LEU A 247 4.33 12.39 -11.48
CA LEU A 247 3.89 13.19 -10.34
C LEU A 247 3.36 14.56 -10.81
N LEU A 248 4.06 15.25 -11.71
CA LEU A 248 3.60 16.52 -12.28
C LEU A 248 2.23 16.40 -12.98
N LYS A 249 1.96 15.30 -13.67
CA LYS A 249 0.66 15.08 -14.31
C LYS A 249 -0.50 15.02 -13.34
N ARG A 250 -0.27 14.64 -12.07
CA ARG A 250 -1.33 14.63 -11.04
C ARG A 250 -1.91 16.02 -10.79
N PHE A 251 -1.11 17.07 -10.98
CA PHE A 251 -1.55 18.45 -10.82
C PHE A 251 -2.58 18.91 -11.88
N ASN A 252 -2.74 18.16 -12.96
CA ASN A 252 -3.76 18.43 -13.96
C ASN A 252 -5.13 17.77 -13.63
N VAL A 253 -5.23 17.00 -12.55
CA VAL A 253 -6.43 16.25 -12.17
C VAL A 253 -6.83 16.66 -10.75
N PRO A 254 -7.86 17.52 -10.58
CA PRO A 254 -8.26 18.07 -9.29
C PRO A 254 -8.50 17.01 -8.21
N GLU A 255 -9.18 15.91 -8.55
CA GLU A 255 -9.44 14.80 -7.62
C GLU A 255 -8.14 14.13 -7.14
N SER A 256 -7.20 13.86 -8.07
CA SER A 256 -5.89 13.28 -7.74
C SER A 256 -5.08 14.21 -6.84
N LEU A 257 -5.16 15.51 -7.09
CA LEU A 257 -4.50 16.53 -6.31
C LEU A 257 -5.08 16.61 -4.90
N GLY A 258 -6.41 16.66 -4.78
CA GLY A 258 -7.11 16.69 -3.50
C GLY A 258 -6.76 15.47 -2.63
N LYS A 259 -6.78 14.27 -3.22
CA LYS A 259 -6.37 13.03 -2.53
C LYS A 259 -4.91 13.09 -2.07
N MET A 260 -4.00 13.53 -2.95
CA MET A 260 -2.57 13.64 -2.63
C MET A 260 -2.34 14.57 -1.44
N PHE A 261 -2.91 15.76 -1.45
CA PHE A 261 -2.77 16.72 -0.35
C PHE A 261 -3.37 16.22 0.96
N SER A 262 -4.55 15.59 0.91
CA SER A 262 -5.19 15.02 2.10
C SER A 262 -4.35 13.92 2.75
N VAL A 263 -3.86 12.97 1.95
CA VAL A 263 -3.02 11.86 2.44
C VAL A 263 -1.70 12.39 2.99
N SER A 264 -1.01 13.24 2.23
CA SER A 264 0.27 13.82 2.66
C SER A 264 0.12 14.63 3.96
N PHE A 265 -0.95 15.41 4.10
CA PHE A 265 -1.22 16.14 5.34
C PHE A 265 -1.38 15.20 6.55
N LEU A 266 -2.14 14.10 6.38
CA LEU A 266 -2.32 13.10 7.44
C LEU A 266 -1.04 12.34 7.79
N GLN A 267 -0.12 12.24 6.84
CA GLN A 267 1.22 11.65 7.02
C GLN A 267 2.24 12.68 7.53
N GLY A 268 1.87 13.96 7.65
CA GLY A 268 2.80 15.02 8.03
C GLY A 268 3.88 15.31 6.96
N VAL A 269 3.59 14.97 5.71
CA VAL A 269 4.46 15.15 4.55
C VAL A 269 3.99 16.36 3.74
N ASP A 270 4.91 17.18 3.25
CA ASP A 270 4.58 18.16 2.21
C ASP A 270 4.58 17.44 0.84
N PRO A 271 3.49 17.51 0.06
CA PRO A 271 3.43 16.92 -1.29
C PRO A 271 4.55 17.38 -2.22
N PHE A 272 5.12 18.56 -1.99
CA PHE A 272 6.24 19.09 -2.77
C PHE A 272 7.57 18.44 -2.44
N ASP A 273 7.72 17.81 -1.25
CA ASP A 273 8.93 17.08 -0.86
C ASP A 273 9.23 15.92 -1.81
N TYR A 274 8.21 15.34 -2.45
CA TYR A 274 8.39 14.30 -3.46
C TYR A 274 9.18 14.79 -4.68
N PHE A 275 8.98 16.03 -5.14
CA PHE A 275 9.76 16.60 -6.25
C PHE A 275 11.23 16.73 -5.87
N GLU A 276 11.48 17.22 -4.66
CA GLU A 276 12.82 17.35 -4.14
C GLU A 276 13.48 15.97 -3.98
N ALA A 277 12.75 15.01 -3.44
CA ALA A 277 13.22 13.63 -3.27
C ALA A 277 13.58 12.97 -4.61
N TYR A 278 12.73 13.08 -5.65
CA TYR A 278 13.08 12.59 -6.98
C TYR A 278 14.30 13.30 -7.58
N GLY A 279 14.52 14.59 -7.28
CA GLY A 279 15.69 15.33 -7.69
C GLY A 279 16.98 14.90 -7.00
N LYS A 280 16.89 14.49 -5.73
CA LYS A 280 18.04 14.16 -4.87
C LYS A 280 18.37 12.68 -4.79
N ILE A 281 17.41 11.78 -5.07
CA ILE A 281 17.60 10.33 -4.92
C ILE A 281 18.78 9.87 -5.79
N SER A 282 19.71 9.17 -5.17
CA SER A 282 20.88 8.63 -5.86
C SER A 282 20.67 7.17 -6.27
N TYR A 283 21.47 6.74 -7.25
CA TYR A 283 21.53 5.33 -7.62
C TYR A 283 21.85 4.41 -6.42
N ASN A 284 22.73 4.86 -5.53
CA ASN A 284 23.12 4.08 -4.35
C ASN A 284 21.97 3.96 -3.34
N ASP A 285 21.13 4.97 -3.17
CA ASP A 285 19.93 4.88 -2.33
C ASP A 285 18.98 3.80 -2.84
N VAL A 286 18.77 3.76 -4.16
CA VAL A 286 17.91 2.75 -4.80
C VAL A 286 18.53 1.36 -4.74
N MET A 287 19.85 1.23 -4.92
CA MET A 287 20.56 -0.04 -4.75
C MET A 287 20.49 -0.56 -3.32
N SER A 288 20.67 0.32 -2.33
CA SER A 288 20.58 -0.07 -0.91
C SER A 288 19.19 -0.60 -0.58
N LEU A 289 18.14 0.10 -1.01
CA LEU A 289 16.76 -0.36 -0.81
C LEU A 289 16.50 -1.69 -1.54
N PHE A 290 16.98 -1.84 -2.78
CA PHE A 290 16.86 -3.08 -3.52
C PHE A 290 17.47 -4.25 -2.75
N GLU A 291 18.68 -4.10 -2.22
CA GLU A 291 19.34 -5.16 -1.45
C GLU A 291 18.64 -5.43 -0.12
N GLU A 292 18.17 -4.39 0.55
CA GLU A 292 17.48 -4.51 1.84
C GLU A 292 16.14 -5.24 1.72
N VAL A 293 15.32 -4.85 0.73
CA VAL A 293 13.94 -5.34 0.60
C VAL A 293 13.90 -6.69 -0.12
N TYR A 294 14.50 -6.80 -1.30
CA TYR A 294 14.31 -7.98 -2.15
C TYR A 294 15.18 -9.19 -1.78
N PHE A 295 16.07 -9.04 -0.79
CA PHE A 295 16.82 -10.14 -0.18
C PHE A 295 16.41 -10.38 1.29
N GLY A 296 15.34 -9.74 1.72
CA GLY A 296 14.66 -10.02 2.99
C GLY A 296 13.71 -11.21 2.89
N ASP A 297 12.81 -11.28 3.86
CA ASP A 297 11.78 -12.33 3.91
C ASP A 297 10.75 -12.14 2.79
N MET A 298 10.49 -13.22 2.05
CA MET A 298 9.55 -13.29 0.93
C MET A 298 8.40 -14.23 1.25
N VAL A 299 7.20 -13.84 0.88
CA VAL A 299 5.99 -14.67 0.99
C VAL A 299 5.37 -14.92 -0.38
N THR A 300 4.62 -16.00 -0.50
CA THR A 300 3.92 -16.36 -1.74
C THR A 300 2.48 -16.76 -1.43
N SER A 301 1.54 -16.09 -2.05
CA SER A 301 0.12 -16.45 -2.05
C SER A 301 -0.29 -16.89 -3.44
N VAL A 302 -1.01 -17.99 -3.53
CA VAL A 302 -1.55 -18.52 -4.78
C VAL A 302 -3.03 -18.82 -4.60
N VAL A 303 -3.84 -18.40 -5.57
CA VAL A 303 -5.22 -18.84 -5.74
C VAL A 303 -5.27 -19.68 -7.02
N LYS A 304 -5.77 -20.90 -6.93
CA LYS A 304 -5.84 -21.84 -8.07
C LYS A 304 -7.21 -22.48 -8.18
N GLY A 305 -7.52 -23.01 -9.37
CA GLY A 305 -8.72 -23.80 -9.60
C GLY A 305 -8.79 -25.05 -8.71
N ARG A 306 -10.00 -25.45 -8.35
CA ARG A 306 -10.22 -26.70 -7.63
C ARG A 306 -9.78 -27.88 -8.49
N SER A 307 -8.99 -28.77 -7.92
CA SER A 307 -8.64 -30.04 -8.57
C SER A 307 -9.94 -30.87 -8.70
N VAL A 308 -10.33 -31.23 -9.94
CA VAL A 308 -11.47 -32.06 -10.22
C VAL A 308 -11.17 -33.52 -9.87
#